data_d69641145c6fb2ee69fb94c0bbe3d767
#
_entry.id   d69641145c6fb2ee69fb94c0bbe3d767
#
_cell.length_a   1.000
_cell.length_b   1.000
_cell.length_c   1.000
_cell.angle_alpha   90.00
_cell.angle_beta   90.00
_cell.angle_gamma   90.00
#
_symmetry.space_group_name_H-M   'P 1'
#
loop_
_entity.id
_entity.type
_entity.pdbx_description
1 polymer ?
#
loop_
_entity_poly.entity_id
_entity_poly.type
_entity_poly.pdbx_seq_one_letter_code
_entity_poly.pdbx_strand_id
1 'polypeptide(L)'
;VELAVCRAWNEAGRIPDEDYRNIVEKASFRVERIREIEEVTQHDVIAFVSCVAENVGPEGRWVHYGLTSSDVLDTALNLQIAEAGAVLLSAVERLISILKARAVAEADTLCAGRTHGMHAEPTTFGMKLAGFWAEFSRHR
;
A
#
# COMPACT_ATOMS: atom_id res chain seq x y z
N VAL A 1 2.30 -0.25 12.99
CA VAL A 1 2.96 0.97 13.52
C VAL A 1 2.90 0.95 15.04
N GLU A 2 1.72 1.03 15.66
CA GLU A 2 1.54 1.13 17.13
C GLU A 2 2.34 0.07 17.92
N LEU A 3 2.24 -1.22 17.55
CA LEU A 3 3.00 -2.29 18.23
C LEU A 3 4.52 -2.13 18.09
N ALA A 4 4.99 -1.60 16.97
CA ALA A 4 6.42 -1.34 16.77
C ALA A 4 6.92 -0.22 17.68
N VAL A 5 6.10 0.80 17.90
CA VAL A 5 6.42 1.89 18.84
C VAL A 5 6.36 1.41 20.28
N CYS A 6 5.34 0.60 20.65
CA CYS A 6 5.30 -0.03 21.98
C CYS A 6 6.55 -0.89 22.24
N ARG A 7 7.04 -1.61 21.22
CA ARG A 7 8.28 -2.37 21.31
C ARG A 7 9.49 -1.48 21.57
N ALA A 8 9.62 -0.40 20.83
CA ALA A 8 10.73 0.54 21.03
C ALA A 8 10.73 1.17 22.43
N TRP A 9 9.55 1.51 22.95
CA TRP A 9 9.42 2.02 24.31
C TRP A 9 9.71 0.93 25.38
N ASN A 10 9.37 -0.33 25.11
CA ASN A 10 9.74 -1.45 25.99
C ASN A 10 11.27 -1.64 25.99
N GLU A 11 11.92 -1.68 24.83
CA GLU A 11 13.37 -1.78 24.69
C GLU A 11 14.10 -0.59 25.37
N ALA A 12 13.50 0.59 25.39
CA ALA A 12 13.98 1.76 26.12
C ALA A 12 13.67 1.73 27.64
N GLY A 13 13.05 0.68 28.15
CA GLY A 13 12.69 0.52 29.57
C GLY A 13 11.53 1.41 30.04
N ARG A 14 10.77 2.02 29.11
CA ARG A 14 9.62 2.87 29.45
C ARG A 14 8.33 2.05 29.68
N ILE A 15 8.11 1.04 28.86
CA ILE A 15 7.00 0.10 28.99
C ILE A 15 7.53 -1.18 29.68
N PRO A 16 6.93 -1.63 30.78
CA PRO A 16 7.31 -2.89 31.41
C PRO A 16 7.14 -4.09 30.47
N ASP A 17 7.97 -5.11 30.60
CA ASP A 17 7.91 -6.34 29.78
C ASP A 17 6.56 -7.06 29.83
N GLU A 18 5.94 -7.05 30.98
CA GLU A 18 4.61 -7.65 31.17
C GLU A 18 3.53 -6.88 30.42
N ASP A 19 3.53 -5.55 30.56
CA ASP A 19 2.59 -4.67 29.84
C ASP A 19 2.76 -4.84 28.31
N TYR A 20 4.00 -4.86 27.81
CA TYR A 20 4.27 -5.05 26.39
C TYR A 20 3.79 -6.41 25.89
N ARG A 21 4.01 -7.49 26.63
CA ARG A 21 3.50 -8.82 26.27
C ARG A 21 1.98 -8.84 26.18
N ASN A 22 1.30 -8.24 27.16
CA ASN A 22 -0.16 -8.13 27.16
C ASN A 22 -0.69 -7.34 25.97
N ILE A 23 -0.01 -6.23 25.60
CA ILE A 23 -0.37 -5.44 24.42
C ILE A 23 -0.25 -6.29 23.16
N VAL A 24 0.88 -6.98 22.97
CA VAL A 24 1.11 -7.78 21.74
C VAL A 24 0.09 -8.94 21.64
N GLU A 25 -0.26 -9.57 22.74
CA GLU A 25 -1.20 -10.68 22.77
C GLU A 25 -2.64 -10.25 22.49
N LYS A 26 -3.06 -9.10 23.05
CA LYS A 26 -4.46 -8.68 23.04
C LYS A 26 -4.81 -7.62 22.02
N ALA A 27 -3.81 -6.93 21.45
CA ALA A 27 -4.06 -5.85 20.50
C ALA A 27 -4.80 -6.36 19.27
N SER A 28 -6.02 -5.91 19.12
CA SER A 28 -6.89 -6.23 18.00
C SER A 28 -7.88 -5.10 17.78
N PHE A 29 -8.54 -5.11 16.63
CA PHE A 29 -9.57 -4.12 16.32
C PHE A 29 -10.67 -4.71 15.45
N ARG A 30 -11.83 -4.07 15.47
CA ARG A 30 -12.95 -4.34 14.56
C ARG A 30 -13.38 -3.05 13.91
N VAL A 31 -13.52 -3.06 12.60
CA VAL A 31 -13.87 -1.85 11.81
C VAL A 31 -15.21 -1.27 12.26
N GLU A 32 -16.19 -2.13 12.54
CA GLU A 32 -17.50 -1.72 13.02
C GLU A 32 -17.39 -0.97 14.34
N ARG A 33 -16.57 -1.48 15.27
CA ARG A 33 -16.37 -0.83 16.58
C ARG A 33 -15.65 0.51 16.45
N ILE A 34 -14.67 0.61 15.54
CA ILE A 34 -13.99 1.88 15.26
C ILE A 34 -15.01 2.92 14.78
N ARG A 35 -15.91 2.56 13.86
CA ARG A 35 -16.95 3.46 13.36
C ARG A 35 -17.90 3.94 14.47
N GLU A 36 -18.35 3.03 15.33
CA GLU A 36 -19.18 3.40 16.50
C GLU A 36 -18.48 4.42 17.42
N ILE A 37 -17.18 4.22 17.69
CA ILE A 37 -16.40 5.15 18.52
C ILE A 37 -16.20 6.47 17.79
N GLU A 38 -15.94 6.44 16.47
CA GLU A 38 -15.73 7.63 15.66
C GLU A 38 -16.97 8.53 15.59
N GLU A 39 -18.17 7.96 15.57
CA GLU A 39 -19.43 8.74 15.66
C GLU A 39 -19.47 9.66 16.91
N VAL A 40 -18.82 9.24 17.98
CA VAL A 40 -18.76 9.99 19.24
C VAL A 40 -17.54 10.91 19.30
N THR A 41 -16.36 10.37 18.96
CA THR A 41 -15.10 11.09 19.07
C THR A 41 -14.85 12.09 17.94
N GLN A 42 -15.52 11.90 16.80
CA GLN A 42 -15.34 12.69 15.57
C GLN A 42 -13.87 12.75 15.12
N HIS A 43 -13.12 11.66 15.38
CA HIS A 43 -11.69 11.57 15.10
C HIS A 43 -11.29 10.12 14.81
N ASP A 44 -10.83 9.84 13.61
CA ASP A 44 -10.52 8.51 13.07
C ASP A 44 -9.42 7.77 13.87
N VAL A 45 -8.27 8.41 14.07
CA VAL A 45 -7.14 7.79 14.78
C VAL A 45 -7.47 7.57 16.26
N ILE A 46 -8.15 8.51 16.92
CA ILE A 46 -8.59 8.34 18.31
C ILE A 46 -9.57 7.16 18.40
N ALA A 47 -10.49 7.03 17.44
CA ALA A 47 -11.42 5.92 17.40
C ALA A 47 -10.69 4.56 17.25
N PHE A 48 -9.70 4.49 16.35
CA PHE A 48 -8.87 3.31 16.17
C PHE A 48 -8.10 2.95 17.44
N VAL A 49 -7.38 3.91 18.03
CA VAL A 49 -6.58 3.70 19.24
C VAL A 49 -7.45 3.27 20.41
N SER A 50 -8.64 3.90 20.58
CA SER A 50 -9.60 3.54 21.63
C SER A 50 -10.11 2.12 21.46
N CYS A 51 -10.42 1.71 20.23
CA CYS A 51 -10.84 0.33 19.95
C CYS A 51 -9.74 -0.69 20.31
N VAL A 52 -8.49 -0.39 19.99
CA VAL A 52 -7.36 -1.25 20.36
C VAL A 52 -7.19 -1.28 21.89
N ALA A 53 -7.26 -0.12 22.55
CA ALA A 53 -7.12 -0.03 24.00
C ALA A 53 -8.23 -0.77 24.76
N GLU A 54 -9.48 -0.76 24.27
CA GLU A 54 -10.58 -1.57 24.81
C GLU A 54 -10.25 -3.06 24.86
N ASN A 55 -9.61 -3.58 23.80
CA ASN A 55 -9.24 -5.00 23.73
C ASN A 55 -8.02 -5.34 24.59
N VAL A 56 -7.06 -4.42 24.72
CA VAL A 56 -5.85 -4.60 25.54
C VAL A 56 -6.17 -4.52 27.03
N GLY A 57 -7.05 -3.60 27.43
CA GLY A 57 -7.39 -3.34 28.81
C GLY A 57 -6.48 -2.28 29.46
N PRO A 58 -6.07 -2.43 30.74
CA PRO A 58 -5.33 -1.40 31.47
C PRO A 58 -4.02 -0.96 30.79
N GLU A 59 -3.34 -1.88 30.12
CA GLU A 59 -2.09 -1.62 29.39
C GLU A 59 -2.32 -0.83 28.09
N GLY A 60 -3.56 -0.69 27.66
CA GLY A 60 -3.97 0.15 26.52
C GLY A 60 -3.53 1.61 26.63
N ARG A 61 -3.24 2.09 27.86
CA ARG A 61 -2.66 3.42 28.11
C ARG A 61 -1.33 3.68 27.38
N TRP A 62 -0.64 2.63 26.98
CA TRP A 62 0.63 2.71 26.25
C TRP A 62 0.46 2.78 24.73
N VAL A 63 -0.70 2.39 24.22
CA VAL A 63 -1.02 2.51 22.79
C VAL A 63 -1.08 4.00 22.45
N HIS A 64 -0.43 4.38 21.36
CA HIS A 64 -0.30 5.77 20.92
C HIS A 64 0.58 6.67 21.82
N TYR A 65 1.30 6.09 22.78
CA TYR A 65 2.15 6.86 23.69
C TYR A 65 3.31 7.54 22.95
N GLY A 66 3.33 8.88 22.99
CA GLY A 66 4.35 9.71 22.34
C GLY A 66 4.18 9.89 20.84
N LEU A 67 3.05 9.49 20.28
CA LEU A 67 2.73 9.66 18.86
C LEU A 67 1.69 10.77 18.64
N THR A 68 1.69 11.29 17.42
CA THR A 68 0.54 12.03 16.87
C THR A 68 -0.10 11.24 15.73
N SER A 69 -1.31 11.62 15.34
CA SER A 69 -2.07 10.91 14.29
C SER A 69 -1.29 10.73 12.98
N SER A 70 -0.58 11.78 12.53
CA SER A 70 0.20 11.73 11.30
C SER A 70 1.38 10.76 11.37
N ASP A 71 1.99 10.53 12.53
CA ASP A 71 3.06 9.52 12.69
C ASP A 71 2.54 8.11 12.33
N VAL A 72 1.30 7.82 12.69
CA VAL A 72 0.66 6.53 12.40
C VAL A 72 0.18 6.48 10.96
N LEU A 73 -0.57 7.51 10.52
CA LEU A 73 -1.20 7.52 9.20
C LEU A 73 -0.17 7.52 8.08
N ASP A 74 0.82 8.42 8.13
CA ASP A 74 1.83 8.53 7.07
C ASP A 74 2.72 7.29 7.02
N THR A 75 3.10 6.74 8.17
CA THR A 75 3.88 5.50 8.23
C THR A 75 3.08 4.32 7.68
N ALA A 76 1.82 4.17 8.09
CA ALA A 76 0.94 3.11 7.60
C ALA A 76 0.70 3.23 6.08
N LEU A 77 0.44 4.44 5.58
CA LEU A 77 0.27 4.70 4.15
C LEU A 77 1.52 4.31 3.36
N ASN A 78 2.72 4.67 3.83
CA ASN A 78 3.96 4.31 3.15
C ASN A 78 4.20 2.79 3.11
N LEU A 79 3.85 2.06 4.18
CA LEU A 79 3.89 0.60 4.18
C LEU A 79 2.91 0.01 3.16
N GLN A 80 1.69 0.51 3.12
CA GLN A 80 0.67 0.09 2.14
C GLN A 80 1.11 0.37 0.69
N ILE A 81 1.71 1.55 0.44
CA ILE A 81 2.25 1.90 -0.88
C ILE A 81 3.38 0.95 -1.27
N ALA A 82 4.29 0.60 -0.35
CA ALA A 82 5.37 -0.34 -0.61
C ALA A 82 4.83 -1.74 -0.96
N GLU A 83 3.85 -2.24 -0.22
CA GLU A 83 3.23 -3.55 -0.47
C GLU A 83 2.45 -3.56 -1.79
N ALA A 84 1.61 -2.54 -2.04
CA ALA A 84 0.86 -2.41 -3.28
C ALA A 84 1.80 -2.23 -4.48
N GLY A 85 2.87 -1.44 -4.32
CA GLY A 85 3.90 -1.23 -5.32
C GLY A 85 4.59 -2.52 -5.75
N ALA A 86 4.90 -3.42 -4.82
CA ALA A 86 5.48 -4.72 -5.14
C ALA A 86 4.55 -5.57 -6.02
N VAL A 87 3.25 -5.56 -5.74
CA VAL A 87 2.25 -6.27 -6.55
C VAL A 87 2.15 -5.67 -7.96
N LEU A 88 2.09 -4.33 -8.05
CA LEU A 88 2.02 -3.62 -9.34
C LEU A 88 3.28 -3.85 -10.17
N LEU A 89 4.47 -3.76 -9.58
CA LEU A 89 5.73 -4.00 -10.28
C LEU A 89 5.78 -5.41 -10.87
N SER A 90 5.38 -6.42 -10.12
CA SER A 90 5.29 -7.80 -10.63
C SER A 90 4.35 -7.92 -11.84
N ALA A 91 3.20 -7.23 -11.81
CA ALA A 91 2.26 -7.22 -12.93
C ALA A 91 2.83 -6.49 -14.15
N VAL A 92 3.51 -5.37 -13.95
CA VAL A 92 4.18 -4.58 -15.00
C VAL A 92 5.29 -5.39 -15.65
N GLU A 93 6.11 -6.11 -14.90
CA GLU A 93 7.17 -6.97 -15.44
C GLU A 93 6.62 -8.09 -16.34
N ARG A 94 5.51 -8.71 -15.94
CA ARG A 94 4.82 -9.66 -16.81
C ARG A 94 4.30 -9.02 -18.08
N LEU A 95 3.69 -7.84 -17.98
CA LEU A 95 3.20 -7.09 -19.14
C LEU A 95 4.33 -6.73 -20.09
N ILE A 96 5.47 -6.22 -19.60
CA ILE A 96 6.66 -5.92 -20.39
C ILE A 96 7.14 -7.15 -21.16
N SER A 97 7.20 -8.30 -20.52
CA SER A 97 7.61 -9.55 -21.15
C SER A 97 6.66 -9.97 -22.26
N ILE A 98 5.35 -9.86 -22.03
CA ILE A 98 4.32 -10.19 -23.04
C ILE A 98 4.38 -9.20 -24.21
N LEU A 99 4.48 -7.90 -23.94
CA LEU A 99 4.56 -6.88 -24.99
C LEU A 99 5.79 -7.09 -25.87
N LYS A 100 6.95 -7.41 -25.28
CA LYS A 100 8.17 -7.74 -26.04
C LYS A 100 7.98 -8.92 -26.95
N ALA A 101 7.47 -10.02 -26.41
CA ALA A 101 7.24 -11.24 -27.19
C ALA A 101 6.24 -11.02 -28.32
N ARG A 102 5.16 -10.32 -28.06
CA ARG A 102 4.13 -10.00 -29.06
C ARG A 102 4.65 -8.98 -30.10
N ALA A 103 5.44 -7.99 -29.70
CA ALA A 103 6.04 -7.04 -30.65
C ALA A 103 6.91 -7.76 -31.70
N VAL A 104 7.68 -8.75 -31.27
CA VAL A 104 8.50 -9.56 -32.17
C VAL A 104 7.63 -10.46 -33.06
N ALA A 105 6.64 -11.13 -32.46
CA ALA A 105 5.75 -12.02 -33.23
C ALA A 105 4.92 -11.31 -34.29
N GLU A 106 4.58 -10.05 -34.06
CA GLU A 106 3.74 -9.22 -34.96
C GLU A 106 4.57 -8.19 -35.79
N ALA A 107 5.90 -8.41 -35.88
CA ALA A 107 6.80 -7.46 -36.53
C ALA A 107 6.39 -7.14 -37.98
N ASP A 108 5.89 -8.15 -38.69
CA ASP A 108 5.50 -8.05 -40.11
C ASP A 108 3.98 -7.91 -40.33
N THR A 109 3.18 -7.86 -39.24
CA THR A 109 1.73 -7.71 -39.34
C THR A 109 1.38 -6.25 -39.70
N LEU A 110 1.01 -6.01 -40.96
CA LEU A 110 0.67 -4.70 -41.43
C LEU A 110 -0.58 -4.12 -40.76
N CYS A 111 -0.53 -2.87 -40.42
CA CYS A 111 -1.69 -2.08 -40.00
C CYS A 111 -1.61 -0.65 -40.42
N ALA A 112 -2.76 0.02 -40.46
CA ALA A 112 -2.80 1.45 -40.81
C ALA A 112 -2.30 2.30 -39.65
N GLY A 113 -1.34 3.19 -39.92
CA GLY A 113 -1.09 4.34 -39.07
C GLY A 113 -2.34 5.23 -39.03
N ARG A 114 -2.57 5.94 -37.94
CA ARG A 114 -3.74 6.84 -37.80
C ARG A 114 -3.32 8.14 -37.14
N THR A 115 -3.82 9.23 -37.73
CA THR A 115 -3.66 10.58 -37.20
C THR A 115 -4.88 11.41 -37.64
N HIS A 116 -5.29 12.38 -36.85
CA HIS A 116 -6.42 13.26 -37.13
C HIS A 116 -7.72 12.53 -37.54
N GLY A 117 -7.96 11.33 -37.02
CA GLY A 117 -9.13 10.52 -37.38
C GLY A 117 -9.07 9.89 -38.78
N MET A 118 -7.93 9.96 -39.48
CA MET A 118 -7.72 9.43 -40.82
C MET A 118 -6.61 8.38 -40.85
N HIS A 119 -6.56 7.63 -41.96
CA HIS A 119 -5.41 6.76 -42.25
C HIS A 119 -4.17 7.62 -42.58
N ALA A 120 -3.04 7.19 -42.02
CA ALA A 120 -1.72 7.73 -42.32
C ALA A 120 -0.86 6.63 -42.97
N GLU A 121 0.45 6.79 -42.94
CA GLU A 121 1.40 5.81 -43.47
C GLU A 121 1.18 4.41 -42.89
N PRO A 122 1.39 3.35 -43.68
CA PRO A 122 1.39 1.97 -43.18
C PRO A 122 2.45 1.79 -42.09
N THR A 123 2.09 1.02 -41.08
CA THR A 123 3.00 0.59 -40.01
C THR A 123 2.79 -0.88 -39.71
N THR A 124 3.41 -1.39 -38.65
CA THR A 124 3.17 -2.76 -38.23
C THR A 124 2.58 -2.79 -36.83
N PHE A 125 1.81 -3.82 -36.54
CA PHE A 125 1.26 -4.04 -35.21
C PHE A 125 2.38 -4.28 -34.17
N GLY A 126 3.47 -4.97 -34.60
CA GLY A 126 4.67 -5.14 -33.78
C GLY A 126 5.31 -3.81 -33.37
N MET A 127 5.41 -2.84 -34.28
CA MET A 127 5.93 -1.48 -33.98
C MET A 127 5.06 -0.78 -32.91
N LYS A 128 3.75 -0.89 -33.02
CA LYS A 128 2.81 -0.32 -32.06
C LYS A 128 3.01 -0.95 -30.66
N LEU A 129 3.16 -2.26 -30.58
CA LEU A 129 3.42 -2.97 -29.34
C LEU A 129 4.81 -2.67 -28.76
N ALA A 130 5.82 -2.47 -29.63
CA ALA A 130 7.16 -2.04 -29.22
C ALA A 130 7.14 -0.65 -28.54
N GLY A 131 6.29 0.26 -29.02
CA GLY A 131 6.05 1.55 -28.36
C GLY A 131 5.57 1.39 -26.93
N PHE A 132 4.54 0.58 -26.71
CA PHE A 132 4.05 0.26 -25.36
C PHE A 132 5.10 -0.45 -24.50
N TRP A 133 5.82 -1.42 -25.06
CA TRP A 133 6.93 -2.07 -24.37
C TRP A 133 7.98 -1.07 -23.87
N ALA A 134 8.39 -0.14 -24.72
CA ALA A 134 9.37 0.88 -24.36
C ALA A 134 8.86 1.83 -23.28
N GLU A 135 7.58 2.20 -23.34
CA GLU A 135 6.93 3.05 -22.35
C GLU A 135 6.90 2.37 -20.97
N PHE A 136 6.35 1.17 -20.87
CA PHE A 136 6.30 0.42 -19.60
C PHE A 136 7.70 0.09 -19.06
N SER A 137 8.67 -0.15 -19.94
CA SER A 137 10.06 -0.40 -19.53
C SER A 137 10.72 0.83 -18.88
N ARG A 138 10.35 2.04 -19.29
CA ARG A 138 10.85 3.29 -18.69
C ARG A 138 10.16 3.62 -17.36
N HIS A 139 8.91 3.21 -17.20
CA HIS A 139 8.11 3.52 -16.02
C HIS A 139 8.16 2.44 -14.91
N ARG A 140 8.91 1.39 -15.13
CA ARG A 140 9.21 0.34 -14.12
C ARG A 140 10.24 0.84 -13.05
#